data_df6b54a44eaacdf97475dad68d1712a0
#
_entry.id   df6b54a44eaacdf97475dad68d1712a0
#
_cell.length_a   1.000
_cell.length_b   1.000
_cell.length_c   1.000
_cell.angle_alpha   90.00
_cell.angle_beta   90.00
_cell.angle_gamma   90.00
#
_symmetry.space_group_name_H-M   'P 1'
#
loop_
_entity.id
_entity.type
_entity.pdbx_description
1 polymer ?
#
loop_
_entity_poly.entity_id
_entity_poly.type
_entity_poly.pdbx_seq_one_letter_code
_entity_poly.pdbx_strand_id
1 'polypeptide(L)'
;FHIFILLIAILTACTEYCSDNKSIKQFKEYMMLIGKADKFKLWSEFIEALNTDPILNSLNLNERIIEKDIFSYNTNRVLSTLFSELSDGHKSLLLIVSCLIAHVSERTIVFIDEPESHLHPPLVATLIRAIINILKKQNGVGIIVTHSPVVLQEIPKDCIWILNRHNDYITARRPLLETFAENINHIMTEQFGLQVLDSGFYQYIKEAVSKCNSESEALSLFRNRLGMEGKLLLRLLFLDKGDN
;
A
#
# COMPACT_ATOMS: atom_id res chain seq x y z
N PHE A 1 -24.06 22.74 8.50
CA PHE A 1 -23.00 21.72 8.39
C PHE A 1 -22.40 21.78 6.98
N HIS A 2 -21.28 22.51 6.81
CA HIS A 2 -20.55 22.50 5.55
C HIS A 2 -19.55 21.33 5.58
N ILE A 3 -19.85 20.26 4.86
CA ILE A 3 -18.90 19.19 4.58
C ILE A 3 -18.11 19.66 3.37
N PHE A 4 -16.82 19.92 3.55
CA PHE A 4 -15.90 20.16 2.44
C PHE A 4 -15.56 18.81 1.81
N ILE A 5 -16.13 18.52 0.63
CA ILE A 5 -15.72 17.38 -0.17
C ILE A 5 -14.51 17.86 -0.98
N LEU A 6 -13.32 17.55 -0.50
CA LEU A 6 -12.10 17.69 -1.27
C LEU A 6 -11.88 16.37 -2.00
N LEU A 7 -12.22 16.30 -3.27
CA LEU A 7 -11.88 15.18 -4.14
C LEU A 7 -10.36 15.29 -4.42
N ILE A 8 -9.55 14.79 -3.49
CA ILE A 8 -8.15 14.51 -3.80
C ILE A 8 -8.19 13.18 -4.56
N ALA A 9 -8.46 13.24 -5.87
CA ALA A 9 -8.05 12.18 -6.75
C ALA A 9 -6.50 12.17 -6.71
N ILE A 10 -5.95 11.51 -5.69
CA ILE A 10 -4.59 10.99 -5.75
C ILE A 10 -4.73 9.81 -6.71
N LEU A 11 -5.07 10.15 -7.95
CA LEU A 11 -4.88 9.28 -9.08
C LEU A 11 -3.41 8.87 -9.04
N THR A 12 -3.17 7.62 -9.32
CA THR A 12 -1.92 7.05 -9.82
C THR A 12 -1.16 7.92 -10.83
N ALA A 13 -1.66 9.08 -11.17
CA ALA A 13 -1.00 10.15 -11.92
C ALA A 13 0.35 10.63 -11.32
N CYS A 14 0.66 10.27 -10.08
CA CYS A 14 2.04 10.39 -9.60
C CYS A 14 2.96 9.30 -10.16
N THR A 15 2.42 8.28 -10.84
CA THR A 15 3.18 7.08 -11.27
C THR A 15 3.47 7.02 -12.75
N GLU A 16 2.87 7.87 -13.59
CA GLU A 16 3.46 8.08 -14.90
C GLU A 16 4.85 8.68 -14.67
N TYR A 17 5.91 7.98 -15.04
CA TYR A 17 7.31 8.36 -15.12
C TYR A 17 7.50 9.88 -15.02
N CYS A 18 7.28 10.42 -13.82
CA CYS A 18 7.49 11.82 -13.57
C CYS A 18 9.00 12.02 -13.53
N SER A 19 9.51 12.76 -14.49
CA SER A 19 10.88 13.28 -14.39
C SER A 19 11.05 13.90 -13.00
N ASP A 20 12.19 13.70 -12.35
CA ASP A 20 12.49 14.26 -11.01
C ASP A 20 12.10 15.74 -10.91
N ASN A 21 12.23 16.49 -11.98
CA ASN A 21 11.82 17.89 -12.07
C ASN A 21 10.32 18.13 -11.80
N LYS A 22 9.44 17.25 -12.26
CA LYS A 22 7.98 17.39 -12.01
C LYS A 22 7.65 17.07 -10.57
N SER A 23 8.24 16.00 -10.02
CA SER A 23 8.09 15.59 -8.64
C SER A 23 8.59 16.65 -7.65
N ILE A 24 9.75 17.23 -7.92
CA ILE A 24 10.33 18.33 -7.14
C ILE A 24 9.43 19.57 -7.18
N LYS A 25 8.89 19.90 -8.36
CA LYS A 25 7.96 21.03 -8.50
C LYS A 25 6.71 20.83 -7.66
N GLN A 26 6.08 19.65 -7.74
CA GLN A 26 4.89 19.31 -6.96
C GLN A 26 5.18 19.32 -5.45
N PHE A 27 6.27 18.68 -5.04
CA PHE A 27 6.68 18.70 -3.64
C PHE A 27 6.83 20.12 -3.09
N LYS A 28 7.46 20.97 -3.87
CA LYS A 28 7.64 22.39 -3.52
C LYS A 28 6.32 23.13 -3.38
N GLU A 29 5.38 22.89 -4.29
CA GLU A 29 4.03 23.46 -4.21
C GLU A 29 3.32 23.04 -2.93
N TYR A 30 3.36 21.74 -2.57
CA TYR A 30 2.78 21.25 -1.32
C TYR A 30 3.44 21.84 -0.09
N MET A 31 4.76 21.93 -0.06
CA MET A 31 5.48 22.55 1.07
C MET A 31 5.14 24.05 1.24
N MET A 32 4.94 24.76 0.12
CA MET A 32 4.47 26.15 0.17
C MET A 32 3.05 26.25 0.78
N LEU A 33 2.15 25.32 0.45
CA LEU A 33 0.80 25.28 1.04
C LEU A 33 0.85 24.91 2.52
N ILE A 34 1.70 23.95 2.90
CA ILE A 34 1.92 23.55 4.29
C ILE A 34 2.39 24.73 5.13
N GLY A 35 3.37 25.49 4.64
CA GLY A 35 3.87 26.69 5.32
C GLY A 35 2.81 27.77 5.47
N LYS A 36 2.03 28.07 4.41
CA LYS A 36 0.95 29.04 4.46
C LYS A 36 -0.19 28.67 5.43
N ALA A 37 -0.44 27.38 5.62
CA ALA A 37 -1.48 26.86 6.50
C ALA A 37 -1.00 26.57 7.93
N ASP A 38 0.25 26.93 8.27
CA ASP A 38 0.89 26.63 9.57
C ASP A 38 0.88 25.15 9.95
N LYS A 39 1.03 24.27 8.94
CA LYS A 39 0.99 22.81 9.11
C LYS A 39 2.39 22.17 9.12
N PHE A 40 3.44 22.98 9.19
CA PHE A 40 4.82 22.49 9.13
C PHE A 40 5.15 21.55 10.30
N LYS A 41 4.61 21.83 11.48
CA LYS A 41 4.74 20.94 12.63
C LYS A 41 4.14 19.56 12.37
N LEU A 42 2.96 19.48 11.75
CA LEU A 42 2.32 18.22 11.38
C LEU A 42 3.17 17.44 10.37
N TRP A 43 3.76 18.14 9.40
CA TRP A 43 4.66 17.55 8.43
C TRP A 43 5.95 17.03 9.08
N SER A 44 6.57 17.78 9.98
CA SER A 44 7.78 17.39 10.71
C SER A 44 7.53 16.15 11.59
N GLU A 45 6.44 16.11 12.35
CA GLU A 45 6.03 14.95 13.14
C GLU A 45 5.84 13.70 12.28
N PHE A 46 5.31 13.86 11.06
CA PHE A 46 5.18 12.77 10.12
C PHE A 46 6.56 12.27 9.64
N ILE A 47 7.47 13.18 9.27
CA ILE A 47 8.82 12.80 8.85
C ILE A 47 9.58 12.08 9.96
N GLU A 48 9.40 12.48 11.22
CA GLU A 48 9.96 11.77 12.37
C GLU A 48 9.42 10.34 12.47
N ALA A 49 8.13 10.14 12.21
CA ALA A 49 7.52 8.81 12.19
C ALA A 49 8.07 7.92 11.06
N LEU A 50 8.58 8.51 9.97
CA LEU A 50 9.24 7.79 8.88
C LEU A 50 10.68 7.33 9.22
N ASN A 51 11.29 7.83 10.28
CA ASN A 51 12.66 7.48 10.67
C ASN A 51 12.81 5.99 11.08
N THR A 52 11.72 5.24 11.12
CA THR A 52 11.76 3.77 11.20
C THR A 52 12.28 3.12 9.93
N ASP A 53 12.18 3.80 8.78
CA ASP A 53 12.79 3.37 7.52
C ASP A 53 14.28 3.77 7.50
N PRO A 54 15.23 2.81 7.30
CA PRO A 54 16.66 3.11 7.34
C PRO A 54 17.13 4.13 6.30
N ILE A 55 16.51 4.15 5.11
CA ILE A 55 16.87 5.08 4.03
C ILE A 55 16.42 6.48 4.40
N LEU A 56 15.14 6.64 4.79
CA LEU A 56 14.59 7.94 5.18
C LEU A 56 15.26 8.51 6.42
N ASN A 57 15.61 7.64 7.39
CA ASN A 57 16.37 8.05 8.58
C ASN A 57 17.76 8.61 8.22
N SER A 58 18.48 7.94 7.29
CA SER A 58 19.82 8.37 6.87
C SER A 58 19.82 9.74 6.16
N LEU A 59 18.68 10.16 5.62
CA LEU A 59 18.56 11.42 4.87
C LEU A 59 18.35 12.65 5.75
N ASN A 60 18.04 12.49 7.03
CA ASN A 60 17.80 13.61 7.97
C ASN A 60 16.87 14.68 7.37
N LEU A 61 15.69 14.24 6.87
CA LEU A 61 14.77 15.10 6.11
C LEU A 61 14.38 16.37 6.85
N ASN A 62 14.15 16.30 8.15
CA ASN A 62 13.79 17.45 8.98
C ASN A 62 14.89 18.52 9.02
N GLU A 63 16.16 18.11 9.05
CA GLU A 63 17.30 19.04 9.06
C GLU A 63 17.53 19.65 7.67
N ARG A 64 17.33 18.86 6.62
CA ARG A 64 17.56 19.28 5.22
C ARG A 64 16.42 20.13 4.67
N ILE A 65 15.19 19.97 5.19
CA ILE A 65 13.98 20.71 4.79
C ILE A 65 13.54 21.58 5.96
N ILE A 66 14.37 22.56 6.32
CA ILE A 66 14.00 23.56 7.31
C ILE A 66 13.04 24.58 6.67
N GLU A 67 12.00 24.96 7.40
CA GLU A 67 10.94 25.88 6.95
C GLU A 67 11.48 27.14 6.22
N LYS A 68 12.59 27.71 6.71
CA LYS A 68 13.22 28.90 6.11
C LYS A 68 13.90 28.62 4.76
N ASP A 69 14.36 27.39 4.54
CA ASP A 69 15.10 27.03 3.34
C ASP A 69 14.18 26.70 2.15
N ILE A 70 12.93 26.32 2.40
CA ILE A 70 11.95 26.01 1.36
C ILE A 70 11.59 27.26 0.53
N PHE A 71 11.73 28.44 1.12
CA PHE A 71 11.47 29.73 0.46
C PHE A 71 12.75 30.42 -0.06
N SER A 72 13.92 29.79 0.09
CA SER A 72 15.19 30.34 -0.34
C SER A 72 15.50 30.07 -1.82
N TYR A 73 16.40 30.88 -2.40
CA TYR A 73 16.87 30.70 -3.79
C TYR A 73 17.56 29.34 -4.03
N ASN A 74 18.16 28.75 -3.01
CA ASN A 74 18.90 27.47 -3.09
C ASN A 74 18.02 26.22 -2.98
N THR A 75 16.72 26.34 -2.71
CA THR A 75 15.81 25.22 -2.47
C THR A 75 15.79 24.21 -3.61
N ASN A 76 15.84 24.66 -4.87
CA ASN A 76 15.82 23.77 -6.02
C ASN A 76 17.02 22.80 -6.01
N ARG A 77 18.21 23.28 -5.64
CA ARG A 77 19.41 22.45 -5.57
C ARG A 77 19.32 21.44 -4.43
N VAL A 78 18.88 21.84 -3.26
CA VAL A 78 18.71 20.95 -2.11
C VAL A 78 17.68 19.84 -2.41
N LEU A 79 16.53 20.21 -2.96
CA LEU A 79 15.51 19.24 -3.35
C LEU A 79 15.95 18.32 -4.49
N SER A 80 16.69 18.82 -5.48
CA SER A 80 17.22 17.99 -6.56
C SER A 80 18.19 16.94 -6.03
N THR A 81 19.09 17.33 -5.12
CA THR A 81 20.01 16.38 -4.48
C THR A 81 19.23 15.37 -3.63
N LEU A 82 18.29 15.82 -2.82
CA LEU A 82 17.46 14.93 -1.99
C LEU A 82 16.69 13.92 -2.85
N PHE A 83 15.99 14.38 -3.88
CA PHE A 83 15.20 13.50 -4.74
C PHE A 83 16.05 12.53 -5.55
N SER A 84 17.30 12.86 -5.88
CA SER A 84 18.21 11.92 -6.53
C SER A 84 18.72 10.79 -5.61
N GLU A 85 18.67 10.98 -4.29
CA GLU A 85 19.03 9.99 -3.28
C GLU A 85 17.86 9.04 -2.92
N LEU A 86 16.62 9.42 -3.27
CA LEU A 86 15.39 8.67 -2.96
C LEU A 86 15.04 7.67 -4.06
N SER A 87 14.57 6.48 -3.68
CA SER A 87 13.90 5.59 -4.62
C SER A 87 12.53 6.16 -5.03
N ASP A 88 11.96 5.67 -6.14
CA ASP A 88 10.66 6.16 -6.62
C ASP A 88 9.54 5.91 -5.60
N GLY A 89 9.58 4.79 -4.85
CA GLY A 89 8.64 4.54 -3.76
C GLY A 89 8.75 5.60 -2.64
N HIS A 90 9.96 5.97 -2.22
CA HIS A 90 10.14 7.02 -1.22
C HIS A 90 9.69 8.40 -1.73
N LYS A 91 9.96 8.73 -3.02
CA LYS A 91 9.46 9.95 -3.64
C LYS A 91 7.93 9.99 -3.62
N SER A 92 7.28 8.89 -4.02
CA SER A 92 5.82 8.76 -4.02
C SER A 92 5.24 8.93 -2.61
N LEU A 93 5.83 8.27 -1.60
CA LEU A 93 5.42 8.40 -0.21
C LEU A 93 5.46 9.87 0.27
N LEU A 94 6.59 10.55 0.04
CA LEU A 94 6.74 11.96 0.43
C LEU A 94 5.73 12.87 -0.29
N LEU A 95 5.50 12.64 -1.58
CA LEU A 95 4.53 13.41 -2.37
C LEU A 95 3.10 13.22 -1.88
N ILE A 96 2.67 11.96 -1.68
CA ILE A 96 1.30 11.65 -1.23
C ILE A 96 1.05 12.27 0.14
N VAL A 97 1.96 12.10 1.07
CA VAL A 97 1.76 12.62 2.42
C VAL A 97 1.84 14.13 2.47
N SER A 98 2.78 14.75 1.76
CA SER A 98 2.84 16.21 1.67
C SER A 98 1.59 16.79 1.01
N CYS A 99 1.04 16.14 -0.01
CA CYS A 99 -0.24 16.48 -0.63
C CYS A 99 -1.39 16.42 0.38
N LEU A 100 -1.49 15.32 1.14
CA LEU A 100 -2.52 15.16 2.17
C LEU A 100 -2.43 16.26 3.24
N ILE A 101 -1.24 16.49 3.79
CA ILE A 101 -1.05 17.52 4.81
C ILE A 101 -1.38 18.91 4.27
N ALA A 102 -1.00 19.21 3.03
CA ALA A 102 -1.30 20.49 2.39
C ALA A 102 -2.81 20.77 2.28
N HIS A 103 -3.59 19.76 1.88
CA HIS A 103 -4.99 19.94 1.48
C HIS A 103 -6.00 19.49 2.53
N VAL A 104 -5.70 18.49 3.36
CA VAL A 104 -6.63 17.99 4.36
C VAL A 104 -6.82 19.03 5.48
N SER A 105 -8.04 19.38 5.74
CA SER A 105 -8.49 20.27 6.82
C SER A 105 -9.57 19.57 7.66
N GLU A 106 -10.11 20.27 8.67
CA GLU A 106 -11.18 19.71 9.49
C GLU A 106 -12.38 19.28 8.65
N ARG A 107 -12.91 18.07 8.90
CA ARG A 107 -14.09 17.49 8.23
C ARG A 107 -13.92 17.28 6.72
N THR A 108 -12.72 16.99 6.26
CA THR A 108 -12.43 16.65 4.86
C THR A 108 -12.72 15.18 4.61
N ILE A 109 -13.32 14.87 3.45
CA ILE A 109 -13.40 13.50 2.93
C ILE A 109 -12.35 13.33 1.84
N VAL A 110 -11.52 12.28 1.95
CA VAL A 110 -10.44 11.95 1.02
C VAL A 110 -10.76 10.62 0.34
N PHE A 111 -10.67 10.59 -0.97
CA PHE A 111 -10.75 9.37 -1.77
C PHE A 111 -9.36 9.03 -2.29
N ILE A 112 -8.92 7.80 -2.07
CA ILE A 112 -7.59 7.32 -2.46
C ILE A 112 -7.76 6.01 -3.21
N ASP A 113 -7.25 5.97 -4.44
CA ASP A 113 -7.30 4.78 -5.28
C ASP A 113 -5.90 4.18 -5.38
N GLU A 114 -5.78 2.90 -5.00
CA GLU A 114 -4.56 2.10 -5.01
C GLU A 114 -3.30 2.83 -4.50
N PRO A 115 -3.30 3.33 -3.24
CA PRO A 115 -2.17 4.08 -2.70
C PRO A 115 -0.88 3.25 -2.61
N GLU A 116 -0.98 1.93 -2.66
CA GLU A 116 0.12 0.98 -2.64
C GLU A 116 0.87 0.86 -3.95
N SER A 117 0.34 1.37 -5.05
CA SER A 117 0.96 1.26 -6.37
C SER A 117 2.41 1.76 -6.33
N HIS A 118 3.34 0.89 -6.78
CA HIS A 118 4.79 1.12 -6.80
C HIS A 118 5.49 1.26 -5.44
N LEU A 119 4.80 0.95 -4.33
CA LEU A 119 5.38 0.94 -2.99
C LEU A 119 5.77 -0.49 -2.56
N HIS A 120 6.90 -0.62 -1.90
CA HIS A 120 7.24 -1.87 -1.18
C HIS A 120 6.34 -2.03 0.06
N PRO A 121 6.00 -3.28 0.45
CA PRO A 121 5.09 -3.55 1.57
C PRO A 121 5.35 -2.74 2.85
N PRO A 122 6.59 -2.57 3.34
CA PRO A 122 6.86 -1.73 4.51
C PRO A 122 6.47 -0.26 4.32
N LEU A 123 6.67 0.30 3.10
CA LEU A 123 6.29 1.67 2.78
C LEU A 123 4.77 1.82 2.67
N VAL A 124 4.06 0.78 2.21
CA VAL A 124 2.59 0.76 2.20
C VAL A 124 2.04 0.87 3.62
N ALA A 125 2.51 0.03 4.54
CA ALA A 125 2.10 0.08 5.95
C ALA A 125 2.36 1.47 6.56
N THR A 126 3.52 2.04 6.28
CA THR A 126 3.89 3.39 6.73
C THR A 126 2.95 4.46 6.16
N LEU A 127 2.62 4.38 4.87
CA LEU A 127 1.69 5.30 4.20
C LEU A 127 0.30 5.21 4.83
N ILE A 128 -0.25 4.01 5.01
CA ILE A 128 -1.58 3.82 5.60
C ILE A 128 -1.64 4.39 7.02
N ARG A 129 -0.64 4.15 7.85
CA ARG A 129 -0.55 4.76 9.19
C ARG A 129 -0.50 6.28 9.13
N ALA A 130 0.24 6.84 8.18
CA ALA A 130 0.31 8.28 7.97
C ALA A 130 -1.07 8.85 7.59
N ILE A 131 -1.77 8.23 6.64
CA ILE A 131 -3.12 8.62 6.22
C ILE A 131 -4.08 8.62 7.42
N ILE A 132 -4.10 7.52 8.18
CA ILE A 132 -4.94 7.37 9.38
C ILE A 132 -4.65 8.50 10.39
N ASN A 133 -3.37 8.78 10.66
CA ASN A 133 -2.98 9.79 11.63
C ASN A 133 -3.34 11.22 11.19
N ILE A 134 -3.14 11.55 9.90
CA ILE A 134 -3.51 12.85 9.34
C ILE A 134 -5.02 13.04 9.43
N LEU A 135 -5.80 12.07 8.97
CA LEU A 135 -7.26 12.13 9.00
C LEU A 135 -7.81 12.22 10.42
N LYS A 136 -7.25 11.43 11.35
CA LYS A 136 -7.64 11.47 12.77
C LYS A 136 -7.41 12.85 13.40
N LYS A 137 -6.24 13.46 13.15
CA LYS A 137 -5.91 14.79 13.66
C LYS A 137 -6.82 15.90 13.11
N GLN A 138 -7.30 15.72 11.89
CA GLN A 138 -8.15 16.69 11.18
C GLN A 138 -9.65 16.34 11.26
N ASN A 139 -10.04 15.33 12.06
CA ASN A 139 -11.42 14.85 12.10
C ASN A 139 -11.98 14.58 10.69
N GLY A 140 -11.14 14.04 9.82
CA GLY A 140 -11.45 13.71 8.43
C GLY A 140 -11.83 12.25 8.25
N VAL A 141 -12.33 11.92 7.06
CA VAL A 141 -12.69 10.54 6.64
C VAL A 141 -11.93 10.18 5.37
N GLY A 142 -11.36 8.97 5.33
CA GLY A 142 -10.71 8.40 4.15
C GLY A 142 -11.52 7.25 3.58
N ILE A 143 -11.68 7.22 2.27
CA ILE A 143 -12.20 6.08 1.52
C ILE A 143 -11.08 5.61 0.61
N ILE A 144 -10.54 4.42 0.90
CA ILE A 144 -9.42 3.83 0.18
C ILE A 144 -9.94 2.66 -0.65
N VAL A 145 -9.66 2.66 -1.95
CA VAL A 145 -9.87 1.52 -2.84
C VAL A 145 -8.52 0.83 -3.01
N THR A 146 -8.48 -0.46 -2.79
CA THR A 146 -7.24 -1.24 -2.82
C THR A 146 -7.50 -2.71 -3.16
N HIS A 147 -6.52 -3.35 -3.75
CA HIS A 147 -6.46 -4.80 -3.88
C HIS A 147 -5.31 -5.42 -3.07
N SER A 148 -4.64 -4.63 -2.22
CA SER A 148 -3.48 -5.07 -1.45
C SER A 148 -3.88 -5.63 -0.09
N PRO A 149 -3.50 -6.88 0.23
CA PRO A 149 -3.70 -7.45 1.55
C PRO A 149 -2.88 -6.73 2.63
N VAL A 150 -1.78 -6.05 2.26
CA VAL A 150 -0.96 -5.26 3.18
C VAL A 150 -1.73 -4.04 3.69
N VAL A 151 -2.51 -3.39 2.82
CA VAL A 151 -3.38 -2.29 3.25
C VAL A 151 -4.43 -2.77 4.24
N LEU A 152 -5.04 -3.94 3.96
CA LEU A 152 -6.08 -4.50 4.83
C LEU A 152 -5.54 -4.93 6.19
N GLN A 153 -4.28 -5.39 6.25
CA GLN A 153 -3.61 -5.74 7.50
C GLN A 153 -3.45 -4.55 8.46
N GLU A 154 -3.50 -3.33 7.96
CA GLU A 154 -3.40 -2.10 8.77
C GLU A 154 -4.76 -1.55 9.22
N ILE A 155 -5.89 -2.20 8.83
CA ILE A 155 -7.25 -1.68 9.03
C ILE A 155 -8.15 -2.75 9.67
N PRO A 156 -8.93 -2.39 10.73
CA PRO A 156 -9.91 -3.30 11.32
C PRO A 156 -11.01 -3.70 10.34
N LYS A 157 -11.49 -4.93 10.42
CA LYS A 157 -12.53 -5.49 9.52
C LYS A 157 -13.80 -4.65 9.43
N ASP A 158 -14.18 -3.99 10.51
CA ASP A 158 -15.39 -3.15 10.54
C ASP A 158 -15.29 -1.89 9.67
N CYS A 159 -14.07 -1.53 9.26
CA CYS A 159 -13.79 -0.43 8.33
C CYS A 159 -13.65 -0.91 6.88
N ILE A 160 -13.76 -2.21 6.59
CA ILE A 160 -13.51 -2.79 5.28
C ILE A 160 -14.81 -3.27 4.65
N TRP A 161 -14.95 -3.04 3.34
CA TRP A 161 -15.96 -3.65 2.48
C TRP A 161 -15.27 -4.42 1.36
N ILE A 162 -15.63 -5.71 1.21
CA ILE A 162 -15.21 -6.54 0.09
C ILE A 162 -16.27 -6.45 -0.99
N LEU A 163 -15.87 -5.98 -2.17
CA LEU A 163 -16.74 -5.86 -3.34
C LEU A 163 -16.44 -6.99 -4.32
N ASN A 164 -17.44 -7.81 -4.61
CA ASN A 164 -17.33 -8.88 -5.61
C ASN A 164 -18.25 -8.57 -6.79
N ARG A 165 -17.69 -8.60 -7.99
CA ARG A 165 -18.44 -8.42 -9.25
C ARG A 165 -18.85 -9.78 -9.80
N HIS A 166 -20.14 -9.96 -10.05
CA HIS A 166 -20.71 -11.12 -10.70
C HIS A 166 -21.47 -10.65 -11.96
N ASN A 167 -20.81 -10.73 -13.10
CA ASN A 167 -21.35 -10.24 -14.38
C ASN A 167 -21.88 -8.79 -14.28
N ASP A 168 -23.19 -8.62 -14.16
CA ASP A 168 -23.86 -7.31 -14.18
C ASP A 168 -24.22 -6.77 -12.79
N TYR A 169 -23.93 -7.49 -11.72
CA TYR A 169 -24.20 -7.03 -10.35
C TYR A 169 -22.97 -7.08 -9.47
N ILE A 170 -22.96 -6.18 -8.49
CA ILE A 170 -21.90 -6.09 -7.47
C ILE A 170 -22.50 -6.46 -6.12
N THR A 171 -21.85 -7.35 -5.40
CA THR A 171 -22.16 -7.66 -4.01
C THR A 171 -21.12 -7.02 -3.09
N ALA A 172 -21.59 -6.54 -1.92
CA ALA A 172 -20.73 -5.99 -0.90
C ALA A 172 -20.91 -6.77 0.39
N ARG A 173 -19.82 -7.17 1.03
CA ARG A 173 -19.83 -7.86 2.32
C ARG A 173 -18.71 -7.38 3.23
N ARG A 174 -18.85 -7.60 4.53
CA ARG A 174 -17.73 -7.43 5.48
C ARG A 174 -16.82 -8.66 5.48
N PRO A 175 -15.52 -8.49 5.81
CA PRO A 175 -14.66 -9.64 6.13
C PRO A 175 -15.23 -10.48 7.28
N LEU A 176 -15.09 -11.79 7.20
CA LEU A 176 -15.49 -12.71 8.28
C LEU A 176 -14.47 -12.70 9.42
N LEU A 177 -13.18 -12.72 9.04
CA LEU A 177 -12.06 -12.69 9.99
C LEU A 177 -11.65 -11.25 10.28
N GLU A 178 -11.02 -11.05 11.47
CA GLU A 178 -10.33 -9.78 11.74
C GLU A 178 -9.18 -9.61 10.76
N THR A 179 -9.00 -8.38 10.26
CA THR A 179 -7.97 -8.06 9.26
C THR A 179 -6.77 -7.36 9.88
N PHE A 180 -7.00 -6.59 10.95
CA PHE A 180 -5.92 -5.87 11.60
C PHE A 180 -4.90 -6.83 12.22
N ALA A 181 -3.64 -6.72 11.79
CA ALA A 181 -2.52 -7.57 12.20
C ALA A 181 -2.71 -9.08 11.90
N GLU A 182 -3.63 -9.45 10.98
CA GLU A 182 -3.85 -10.82 10.56
C GLU A 182 -2.78 -11.26 9.55
N ASN A 183 -2.60 -12.58 9.42
CA ASN A 183 -1.70 -13.15 8.42
C ASN A 183 -2.17 -12.85 7.00
N ILE A 184 -1.26 -12.36 6.15
CA ILE A 184 -1.56 -11.98 4.76
C ILE A 184 -2.19 -13.13 3.97
N ASN A 185 -1.75 -14.38 4.18
CA ASN A 185 -2.31 -15.54 3.49
C ASN A 185 -3.77 -15.78 3.89
N HIS A 186 -4.13 -15.58 5.17
CA HIS A 186 -5.52 -15.69 5.61
C HIS A 186 -6.39 -14.60 4.98
N ILE A 187 -5.91 -13.36 4.95
CA ILE A 187 -6.58 -12.24 4.31
C ILE A 187 -6.78 -12.54 2.82
N MET A 188 -5.75 -13.00 2.12
CA MET A 188 -5.82 -13.34 0.70
C MET A 188 -6.81 -14.48 0.43
N THR A 189 -6.80 -15.53 1.24
CA THR A 189 -7.72 -16.66 1.09
C THR A 189 -9.17 -16.23 1.27
N GLU A 190 -9.45 -15.37 2.24
CA GLU A 190 -10.80 -14.87 2.48
C GLU A 190 -11.29 -13.93 1.37
N GLN A 191 -10.41 -13.07 0.84
CA GLN A 191 -10.80 -12.07 -0.16
C GLN A 191 -10.92 -12.63 -1.57
N PHE A 192 -9.92 -13.42 -1.97
CA PHE A 192 -9.81 -13.92 -3.34
C PHE A 192 -10.32 -15.35 -3.47
N GLY A 193 -10.61 -16.02 -2.35
CA GLY A 193 -11.26 -17.33 -2.28
C GLY A 193 -10.57 -18.37 -3.15
N LEU A 194 -11.39 -19.21 -3.81
CA LEU A 194 -10.95 -20.26 -4.71
C LEU A 194 -10.16 -19.78 -5.94
N GLN A 195 -10.18 -18.48 -6.25
CA GLN A 195 -9.42 -17.95 -7.40
C GLN A 195 -7.90 -18.09 -7.23
N VAL A 196 -7.41 -18.05 -5.98
CA VAL A 196 -6.00 -18.33 -5.69
C VAL A 196 -5.70 -19.82 -5.85
N LEU A 197 -6.67 -20.69 -5.52
CA LEU A 197 -6.54 -22.15 -5.65
C LEU A 197 -6.66 -22.64 -7.09
N ASP A 198 -7.30 -21.86 -8.00
CA ASP A 198 -7.46 -22.24 -9.41
C ASP A 198 -6.40 -21.66 -10.35
N SER A 199 -5.44 -20.90 -9.83
CA SER A 199 -4.44 -20.19 -10.62
C SER A 199 -2.99 -20.64 -10.34
N GLY A 200 -2.12 -20.45 -11.32
CA GLY A 200 -0.68 -20.59 -11.16
C GLY A 200 -0.21 -21.99 -10.74
N PHE A 201 0.59 -22.08 -9.68
CA PHE A 201 1.25 -23.31 -9.25
C PHE A 201 0.26 -24.41 -8.82
N TYR A 202 -0.94 -24.07 -8.38
CA TYR A 202 -1.97 -25.03 -7.98
C TYR A 202 -2.34 -25.97 -9.14
N GLN A 203 -2.56 -25.41 -10.34
CA GLN A 203 -2.88 -26.19 -11.54
C GLN A 203 -1.76 -27.16 -11.90
N TYR A 204 -0.49 -26.73 -11.82
CA TYR A 204 0.65 -27.59 -12.07
C TYR A 204 0.73 -28.75 -11.08
N ILE A 205 0.46 -28.51 -9.80
CA ILE A 205 0.44 -29.55 -8.78
C ILE A 205 -0.73 -30.52 -9.03
N LYS A 206 -1.94 -30.00 -9.33
CA LYS A 206 -3.12 -30.80 -9.64
C LYS A 206 -2.90 -31.69 -10.86
N GLU A 207 -2.27 -31.17 -11.93
CA GLU A 207 -1.89 -31.95 -13.08
C GLU A 207 -0.86 -33.05 -12.74
N ALA A 208 0.14 -32.75 -11.92
CA ALA A 208 1.12 -33.73 -11.47
C ALA A 208 0.45 -34.86 -10.69
N VAL A 209 -0.46 -34.55 -9.76
CA VAL A 209 -1.24 -35.54 -9.01
C VAL A 209 -2.10 -36.40 -9.93
N SER A 210 -2.68 -35.84 -10.99
CA SER A 210 -3.49 -36.60 -11.96
C SER A 210 -2.67 -37.58 -12.77
N LYS A 211 -1.40 -37.29 -13.07
CA LYS A 211 -0.48 -38.06 -13.90
C LYS A 211 0.35 -39.09 -13.14
N CYS A 212 0.50 -38.92 -11.82
CA CYS A 212 1.36 -39.76 -10.98
C CYS A 212 0.53 -40.64 -10.04
N ASN A 213 1.13 -41.78 -9.66
CA ASN A 213 0.52 -42.76 -8.76
C ASN A 213 1.01 -42.61 -7.31
N SER A 214 2.03 -41.82 -7.07
CA SER A 214 2.57 -41.56 -5.73
C SER A 214 3.06 -40.13 -5.52
N GLU A 215 3.09 -39.70 -4.27
CA GLU A 215 3.62 -38.39 -3.85
C GLU A 215 5.09 -38.22 -4.29
N SER A 216 5.89 -39.27 -4.14
CA SER A 216 7.32 -39.25 -4.51
C SER A 216 7.54 -39.10 -6.03
N GLU A 217 6.69 -39.73 -6.83
CA GLU A 217 6.72 -39.58 -8.29
C GLU A 217 6.36 -38.18 -8.71
N ALA A 218 5.29 -37.60 -8.15
CA ALA A 218 4.88 -36.21 -8.42
C ALA A 218 5.93 -35.20 -7.97
N LEU A 219 6.56 -35.39 -6.81
CA LEU A 219 7.67 -34.55 -6.35
C LEU A 219 8.88 -34.61 -7.31
N SER A 220 9.15 -35.74 -7.92
CA SER A 220 10.25 -35.87 -8.88
C SER A 220 10.05 -35.03 -10.13
N LEU A 221 8.80 -34.83 -10.59
CA LEU A 221 8.47 -33.95 -11.72
C LEU A 221 8.90 -32.50 -11.43
N PHE A 222 8.85 -32.08 -10.18
CA PHE A 222 9.31 -30.75 -9.73
C PHE A 222 10.79 -30.77 -9.33
N ARG A 223 11.55 -31.84 -9.65
CA ARG A 223 12.95 -32.04 -9.24
C ARG A 223 13.15 -31.87 -7.71
N ASN A 224 12.17 -32.27 -6.91
CA ASN A 224 12.10 -32.07 -5.45
C ASN A 224 12.19 -30.61 -5.00
N ARG A 225 11.86 -29.64 -5.87
CA ARG A 225 11.96 -28.20 -5.61
C ARG A 225 10.59 -27.56 -5.41
N LEU A 226 9.75 -28.11 -4.54
CA LEU A 226 8.54 -27.50 -4.08
C LEU A 226 8.77 -26.80 -2.72
N GLY A 227 8.19 -25.61 -2.57
CA GLY A 227 8.07 -24.95 -1.27
C GLY A 227 7.18 -25.73 -0.32
N MET A 228 7.15 -25.33 0.95
CA MET A 228 6.41 -26.07 1.99
C MET A 228 4.91 -26.14 1.69
N GLU A 229 4.32 -25.03 1.24
CA GLU A 229 2.91 -24.95 0.85
C GLU A 229 2.59 -25.88 -0.34
N GLY A 230 3.42 -25.87 -1.38
CA GLY A 230 3.26 -26.78 -2.52
C GLY A 230 3.37 -28.27 -2.16
N LYS A 231 4.26 -28.61 -1.20
CA LYS A 231 4.36 -29.99 -0.67
C LYS A 231 3.12 -30.40 0.12
N LEU A 232 2.62 -29.49 0.96
CA LEU A 232 1.40 -29.74 1.74
C LEU A 232 0.20 -29.95 0.81
N LEU A 233 0.04 -29.06 -0.17
CA LEU A 233 -1.01 -29.14 -1.17
C LEU A 233 -0.96 -30.47 -1.96
N LEU A 234 0.23 -30.86 -2.42
CA LEU A 234 0.44 -32.10 -3.14
C LEU A 234 0.01 -33.31 -2.30
N ARG A 235 0.39 -33.32 -1.02
CA ARG A 235 0.00 -34.38 -0.07
C ARG A 235 -1.51 -34.43 0.14
N LEU A 236 -2.17 -33.27 0.34
CA LEU A 236 -3.63 -33.20 0.51
C LEU A 236 -4.37 -33.75 -0.72
N LEU A 237 -3.94 -33.37 -1.94
CA LEU A 237 -4.54 -33.85 -3.18
C LEU A 237 -4.35 -35.36 -3.41
N PHE A 238 -3.26 -35.97 -2.93
CA PHE A 238 -3.08 -37.43 -2.98
C PHE A 238 -3.97 -38.12 -1.93
N LEU A 239 -4.22 -37.56 -0.76
CA LEU A 239 -5.17 -38.11 0.21
C LEU A 239 -6.57 -38.13 -0.39
N ASP A 240 -7.05 -37.01 -0.96
CA ASP A 240 -8.36 -36.97 -1.63
C ASP A 240 -8.48 -37.94 -2.80
N LYS A 241 -7.37 -38.20 -3.53
CA LYS A 241 -7.33 -39.18 -4.62
C LYS A 241 -7.40 -40.63 -4.13
N GLY A 242 -6.92 -40.92 -2.91
CA GLY A 242 -6.92 -42.22 -2.29
C GLY A 242 -8.23 -42.65 -1.65
N ASP A 243 -9.09 -41.68 -1.30
CA ASP A 243 -10.39 -41.90 -0.69
C ASP A 243 -11.54 -42.05 -1.72
N ASN A 244 -11.27 -41.95 -3.02
CA ASN A 244 -12.16 -42.21 -4.16
C ASN A 244 -11.73 -43.45 -4.92
#